data_da724fb269b62f6819827166e64c7a96
#
_entry.id   da724fb269b62f6819827166e64c7a96
#
_cell.length_a   1.000
_cell.length_b   1.000
_cell.length_c   1.000
_cell.angle_alpha   90.00
_cell.angle_beta   90.00
_cell.angle_gamma   90.00
#
_symmetry.space_group_name_H-M   'P 1'
#
loop_
_entity.id
_entity.type
_entity.pdbx_description
1 polymer ?
#
loop_
_entity_poly.entity_id
_entity_poly.type
_entity_poly.pdbx_seq_one_letter_code
_entity_poly.pdbx_strand_id
1 'polypeptide(L)'
;MVATAGLVAEECRPDLPWMAHSLPLTGKGTDTAMNHQHHEHEHDRPGGRRVRSRWWAVGLAGVTGLALTTTAGVAAAPSAEAVGRTFTAEDRPGKPDRPSAGGHHDDKGQKESRPKGTPVPCDPDRLIAAITLANARDGAVLDLAKNCTYLLTATIDGAGLPAITAPITLNGGKNTTIKRAAAAPLFRILTVEAGGDLTLHHLKITGGQTDDSGGGILVNAGGALTANHSTISHNIANVAGGGIDANGTVRVRRSTVSHNTANSGGGGINVSSGLLTVSKSRVDANTALLFGGGIASAGTTRVDHSMITGNQAPSGGGLVMGTGTGTVTNTHIMSNTATAGGGVTAVGGGAYTFRSVVIADNTATAGVSGGLFMDFGMTVVVEDGVIENNAAATDGGGIANNGDLVLRDTKVAGNTANDQGGGIYNTSIVTFFDGKVIKNTAAVDGGGIFNNGGAVELNTATGTVVAKNRPNNCVDVTGCPD
;
A
#
# COMPACT_ATOMS: atom_id res chain seq x y z
N MET A 1 -50.05 29.25 9.86
CA MET A 1 -48.96 29.60 8.93
C MET A 1 -47.68 29.56 9.75
N VAL A 2 -46.99 28.46 9.72
CA VAL A 2 -45.62 28.35 10.19
C VAL A 2 -44.91 27.43 9.17
N ALA A 3 -43.96 27.96 8.47
CA ALA A 3 -43.21 27.23 7.44
C ALA A 3 -42.10 26.45 8.12
N THR A 4 -42.10 25.14 7.96
CA THR A 4 -41.00 24.26 8.29
C THR A 4 -40.02 24.21 7.12
N ALA A 5 -38.84 24.77 7.31
CA ALA A 5 -37.72 24.65 6.39
C ALA A 5 -37.07 23.26 6.59
N GLY A 6 -37.19 22.38 5.61
CA GLY A 6 -36.43 21.13 5.57
C GLY A 6 -34.98 21.43 5.14
N LEU A 7 -34.04 21.13 6.03
CA LEU A 7 -32.63 21.04 5.68
C LEU A 7 -32.40 19.68 4.98
N VAL A 8 -32.12 19.74 3.71
CA VAL A 8 -31.57 18.59 2.95
C VAL A 8 -30.11 18.48 3.36
N ALA A 9 -29.75 17.40 4.04
CA ALA A 9 -28.36 17.06 4.28
C ALA A 9 -27.71 16.68 2.93
N GLU A 10 -26.82 17.52 2.42
CA GLU A 10 -25.92 17.19 1.34
C GLU A 10 -24.94 16.11 1.81
N GLU A 11 -25.09 14.91 1.26
CA GLU A 11 -24.12 13.81 1.44
C GLU A 11 -22.73 14.29 1.00
N CYS A 12 -21.81 14.45 1.94
CA CYS A 12 -20.38 14.53 1.64
C CYS A 12 -19.89 13.19 1.10
N ARG A 13 -19.94 13.01 -0.23
CA ARG A 13 -19.17 11.98 -0.90
C ARG A 13 -17.71 12.44 -0.94
N PRO A 14 -16.77 11.71 -0.40
CA PRO A 14 -15.36 11.94 -0.71
C PRO A 14 -15.09 11.38 -2.10
N ASP A 15 -15.19 12.23 -3.13
CA ASP A 15 -14.69 11.91 -4.46
C ASP A 15 -13.16 11.75 -4.38
N LEU A 16 -12.71 10.51 -4.26
CA LEU A 16 -11.30 10.16 -4.32
C LEU A 16 -10.88 10.09 -5.79
N PRO A 17 -10.06 11.01 -6.29
CA PRO A 17 -9.64 11.02 -7.68
C PRO A 17 -8.55 9.99 -7.95
N TRP A 18 -8.92 8.75 -8.24
CA TRP A 18 -8.00 7.75 -8.77
C TRP A 18 -7.63 7.97 -10.23
N MET A 19 -8.25 8.97 -10.88
CA MET A 19 -7.97 9.35 -12.27
C MET A 19 -7.84 10.87 -12.37
N ALA A 20 -6.72 11.45 -11.96
CA ALA A 20 -6.36 12.79 -12.36
C ALA A 20 -5.47 12.73 -13.60
N HIS A 21 -6.08 12.69 -14.79
CA HIS A 21 -5.43 13.22 -15.97
C HIS A 21 -5.26 14.72 -15.77
N SER A 22 -4.05 15.20 -15.94
CA SER A 22 -3.64 16.59 -15.93
C SER A 22 -4.56 17.46 -16.79
N LEU A 23 -5.26 18.40 -16.16
CA LEU A 23 -5.96 19.51 -16.82
C LEU A 23 -5.36 20.84 -16.33
N PRO A 24 -5.16 21.82 -17.21
CA PRO A 24 -4.55 23.07 -16.87
C PRO A 24 -5.51 23.98 -16.08
N LEU A 25 -5.00 24.60 -15.04
CA LEU A 25 -5.69 25.60 -14.22
C LEU A 25 -5.94 26.86 -15.06
N THR A 26 -7.20 27.12 -15.44
CA THR A 26 -7.63 28.45 -15.84
C THR A 26 -8.33 29.13 -14.67
N GLY A 27 -7.62 30.02 -14.02
CA GLY A 27 -8.17 30.89 -13.00
C GLY A 27 -9.12 31.92 -13.61
N LYS A 28 -10.32 32.04 -13.04
CA LYS A 28 -11.16 33.25 -13.19
C LYS A 28 -11.12 33.99 -11.86
N GLY A 29 -10.36 35.07 -11.85
CA GLY A 29 -10.44 36.07 -10.79
C GLY A 29 -11.60 37.02 -11.05
N THR A 30 -12.35 37.34 -10.03
CA THR A 30 -13.35 38.40 -10.03
C THR A 30 -12.68 39.74 -9.75
N ASP A 31 -12.84 40.68 -10.69
CA ASP A 31 -12.38 42.05 -10.60
C ASP A 31 -13.16 42.85 -9.54
N THR A 32 -12.40 43.62 -8.76
CA THR A 32 -12.92 44.85 -8.15
C THR A 32 -12.06 46.01 -8.62
N ALA A 33 -12.69 46.94 -9.31
CA ALA A 33 -12.11 48.10 -9.97
C ALA A 33 -11.53 49.12 -8.99
N MET A 34 -10.39 49.71 -9.31
CA MET A 34 -10.08 51.12 -9.07
C MET A 34 -9.21 51.70 -10.20
N ASN A 35 -9.72 52.78 -10.70
CA ASN A 35 -9.31 53.65 -11.78
C ASN A 35 -7.97 54.37 -11.46
N HIS A 36 -7.04 54.48 -12.42
CA HIS A 36 -6.35 55.72 -12.77
C HIS A 36 -5.63 55.66 -14.11
N GLN A 37 -5.66 56.78 -14.79
CA GLN A 37 -5.43 57.10 -16.19
C GLN A 37 -3.96 57.15 -16.65
N HIS A 38 -3.83 56.98 -17.99
CA HIS A 38 -2.87 57.56 -18.98
C HIS A 38 -1.40 57.18 -18.98
N HIS A 39 -0.90 56.57 -20.05
CA HIS A 39 -0.31 57.24 -21.22
C HIS A 39 0.04 56.23 -22.31
N GLU A 40 -0.28 56.60 -23.54
CA GLU A 40 0.06 55.94 -24.79
C GLU A 40 1.56 55.98 -25.10
N HIS A 41 2.09 54.94 -25.69
CA HIS A 41 3.06 55.03 -26.79
C HIS A 41 3.04 53.74 -27.65
N GLU A 42 2.65 53.97 -28.87
CA GLU A 42 2.72 53.13 -30.05
C GLU A 42 4.19 52.94 -30.47
N HIS A 43 4.62 51.73 -30.88
CA HIS A 43 5.44 51.53 -32.07
C HIS A 43 5.68 50.04 -32.37
N ASP A 44 5.26 49.67 -33.58
CA ASP A 44 5.86 48.81 -34.60
C ASP A 44 6.05 47.29 -34.41
N ARG A 45 5.32 46.61 -35.25
CA ARG A 45 5.60 45.26 -35.81
C ARG A 45 6.70 45.33 -36.85
N PRO A 46 7.49 44.22 -37.09
CA PRO A 46 7.01 43.30 -38.13
C PRO A 46 7.42 41.81 -37.94
N GLY A 47 6.58 40.97 -38.43
CA GLY A 47 6.94 39.98 -39.47
C GLY A 47 7.47 38.62 -39.07
N GLY A 48 6.62 37.58 -39.25
CA GLY A 48 7.12 36.45 -40.03
C GLY A 48 7.23 35.09 -39.38
N ARG A 49 6.40 34.25 -39.89
CA ARG A 49 6.50 32.84 -40.24
C ARG A 49 5.69 31.85 -39.40
N ARG A 50 4.55 31.53 -40.01
CA ARG A 50 3.72 30.33 -39.69
C ARG A 50 4.49 29.07 -40.06
N VAL A 51 4.70 28.17 -39.11
CA VAL A 51 5.03 26.76 -39.39
C VAL A 51 3.74 25.95 -39.23
N ARG A 52 3.32 25.31 -40.32
CA ARG A 52 2.17 24.41 -40.38
C ARG A 52 2.60 23.06 -39.76
N SER A 53 2.00 22.66 -38.64
CA SER A 53 2.06 21.28 -38.20
C SER A 53 0.96 20.48 -38.89
N ARG A 54 1.33 19.40 -39.58
CA ARG A 54 0.45 18.44 -40.23
C ARG A 54 -0.16 17.51 -39.19
N TRP A 55 -1.46 17.51 -39.07
CA TRP A 55 -2.24 16.51 -38.34
C TRP A 55 -2.38 15.27 -39.23
N TRP A 56 -1.98 14.13 -38.75
CA TRP A 56 -2.33 12.83 -39.28
C TRP A 56 -3.55 12.31 -38.56
N ALA A 57 -4.68 12.32 -39.18
CA ALA A 57 -5.86 11.59 -38.77
C ALA A 57 -5.70 10.13 -39.21
N VAL A 58 -5.71 9.20 -38.25
CA VAL A 58 -5.88 7.77 -38.57
C VAL A 58 -7.30 7.39 -38.25
N GLY A 59 -7.99 6.91 -39.26
CA GLY A 59 -9.40 6.61 -39.26
C GLY A 59 -9.75 5.35 -38.48
N LEU A 60 -10.92 5.43 -37.90
CA LEU A 60 -11.66 4.34 -37.26
C LEU A 60 -12.22 3.44 -38.38
N ALA A 61 -11.83 2.18 -38.44
CA ALA A 61 -12.51 1.14 -39.23
C ALA A 61 -13.28 0.24 -38.25
N GLY A 62 -14.60 0.30 -38.31
CA GLY A 62 -15.50 -0.59 -37.60
C GLY A 62 -15.48 -1.99 -38.19
N VAL A 63 -15.56 -3.00 -37.36
CA VAL A 63 -15.90 -4.37 -37.76
C VAL A 63 -17.19 -4.77 -37.04
N THR A 64 -18.20 -4.97 -37.87
CA THR A 64 -19.53 -5.48 -37.55
C THR A 64 -19.49 -6.95 -37.13
N GLY A 65 -20.43 -7.30 -36.26
CA GLY A 65 -20.57 -8.57 -35.57
C GLY A 65 -20.75 -9.82 -36.42
N LEU A 66 -20.43 -10.94 -35.79
CA LEU A 66 -20.92 -12.26 -36.15
C LEU A 66 -21.46 -12.94 -34.91
N ALA A 67 -22.75 -13.16 -34.89
CA ALA A 67 -23.40 -14.03 -33.91
C ALA A 67 -23.12 -15.47 -34.29
N LEU A 68 -22.62 -16.27 -33.33
CA LEU A 68 -22.56 -17.72 -33.45
C LEU A 68 -23.35 -18.36 -32.32
N THR A 69 -24.35 -19.07 -32.71
CA THR A 69 -25.26 -19.90 -31.94
C THR A 69 -24.55 -21.03 -31.25
N THR A 70 -24.79 -21.17 -29.95
CA THR A 70 -24.34 -22.28 -29.11
C THR A 70 -25.23 -23.50 -29.30
N THR A 71 -24.65 -24.62 -29.71
CA THR A 71 -25.25 -25.95 -29.50
C THR A 71 -24.59 -26.59 -28.28
N ALA A 72 -25.44 -26.99 -27.34
CA ALA A 72 -25.03 -27.72 -26.14
C ALA A 72 -24.52 -29.12 -26.49
N GLY A 73 -23.29 -29.43 -26.08
CA GLY A 73 -22.72 -30.75 -26.04
C GLY A 73 -22.38 -31.15 -24.62
N VAL A 74 -23.16 -32.05 -24.03
CA VAL A 74 -22.90 -32.66 -22.76
C VAL A 74 -21.82 -33.72 -22.99
N ALA A 75 -20.62 -33.51 -22.45
CA ALA A 75 -19.59 -34.58 -22.37
C ALA A 75 -19.48 -35.07 -20.93
N ALA A 76 -19.78 -36.35 -20.74
CA ALA A 76 -19.68 -37.05 -19.48
C ALA A 76 -18.22 -37.21 -19.05
N ALA A 77 -17.95 -37.01 -17.76
CA ALA A 77 -16.67 -37.31 -17.15
C ALA A 77 -16.53 -38.83 -16.88
N PRO A 78 -15.33 -39.43 -17.05
CA PRO A 78 -15.12 -40.83 -16.68
C PRO A 78 -14.98 -40.96 -15.15
N SER A 79 -15.67 -41.96 -14.62
CA SER A 79 -15.61 -42.41 -13.24
C SER A 79 -14.24 -43.03 -12.93
N ALA A 80 -13.58 -42.52 -11.88
CA ALA A 80 -12.39 -43.18 -11.31
C ALA A 80 -12.81 -44.33 -10.43
N GLU A 81 -12.41 -45.55 -10.78
CA GLU A 81 -12.55 -46.77 -9.98
C GLU A 81 -11.67 -46.66 -8.71
N ALA A 82 -12.30 -46.78 -7.58
CA ALA A 82 -11.64 -46.97 -6.30
C ALA A 82 -11.12 -48.40 -6.15
N VAL A 83 -9.81 -48.55 -6.22
CA VAL A 83 -9.16 -49.82 -5.82
C VAL A 83 -9.01 -49.83 -4.31
N GLY A 84 -9.91 -50.54 -3.64
CA GLY A 84 -9.82 -50.84 -2.21
C GLY A 84 -8.66 -51.80 -1.94
N ARG A 85 -7.69 -51.39 -1.12
CA ARG A 85 -6.77 -52.28 -0.42
C ARG A 85 -7.14 -52.35 1.05
N THR A 86 -7.67 -53.49 1.46
CA THR A 86 -7.85 -53.87 2.85
C THR A 86 -6.48 -54.16 3.46
N PHE A 87 -6.10 -53.45 4.51
CA PHE A 87 -4.97 -53.85 5.36
C PHE A 87 -5.46 -54.77 6.46
N THR A 88 -5.00 -56.00 6.47
CA THR A 88 -5.13 -56.95 7.58
C THR A 88 -4.02 -56.67 8.58
N ALA A 89 -4.42 -56.58 9.86
CA ALA A 89 -3.51 -56.42 10.98
C ALA A 89 -2.82 -57.77 11.26
N GLU A 90 -1.55 -57.88 10.92
CA GLU A 90 -0.57 -58.84 11.49
C GLU A 90 0.75 -58.66 10.75
N ASP A 91 1.64 -57.89 11.40
CA ASP A 91 3.08 -58.15 11.39
C ASP A 91 3.78 -57.03 12.20
N ARG A 92 4.19 -57.38 13.40
CA ARG A 92 5.15 -56.63 14.18
C ARG A 92 6.56 -57.07 13.80
N PRO A 93 7.41 -56.24 13.24
CA PRO A 93 8.83 -56.49 13.22
C PRO A 93 9.48 -56.04 14.54
N GLY A 94 10.36 -56.87 15.01
CA GLY A 94 11.16 -56.72 16.21
C GLY A 94 12.11 -55.51 16.18
N LYS A 95 12.46 -55.15 17.38
CA LYS A 95 13.43 -54.13 17.75
C LYS A 95 14.80 -54.44 17.14
N PRO A 96 15.44 -53.53 16.36
CA PRO A 96 16.84 -53.72 15.99
C PRO A 96 17.75 -53.17 17.10
N ASP A 97 18.81 -53.90 17.34
CA ASP A 97 19.92 -53.59 18.24
C ASP A 97 20.65 -52.30 17.85
N ARG A 98 21.13 -51.65 18.89
CA ARG A 98 21.91 -50.43 18.89
C ARG A 98 23.33 -50.71 18.40
N PRO A 99 23.84 -50.09 17.32
CA PRO A 99 25.28 -50.04 17.08
C PRO A 99 25.90 -48.89 17.85
N SER A 100 27.04 -49.17 18.45
CA SER A 100 27.90 -48.36 19.21
C SER A 100 28.52 -47.19 18.44
N ALA A 101 28.89 -46.17 19.22
CA ALA A 101 29.54 -44.93 18.86
C ALA A 101 30.74 -45.07 17.92
N GLY A 102 30.79 -44.22 16.91
CA GLY A 102 31.95 -43.99 16.09
C GLY A 102 31.77 -42.89 15.09
N GLY A 103 32.46 -41.78 15.27
CA GLY A 103 32.70 -40.81 14.24
C GLY A 103 31.87 -39.52 14.31
N HIS A 104 32.33 -38.54 15.05
CA HIS A 104 32.04 -37.12 14.82
C HIS A 104 32.54 -36.76 13.42
N HIS A 105 31.66 -36.73 12.43
CA HIS A 105 31.88 -35.89 11.28
C HIS A 105 31.41 -34.48 11.67
N ASP A 106 32.36 -33.62 11.89
CA ASP A 106 32.16 -32.16 11.89
C ASP A 106 31.66 -31.78 10.48
N ASP A 107 30.36 -31.73 10.33
CA ASP A 107 29.72 -31.08 9.20
C ASP A 107 29.91 -29.57 9.39
N LYS A 108 31.12 -29.11 9.01
CA LYS A 108 31.39 -27.70 8.80
C LYS A 108 30.52 -27.27 7.64
N GLY A 109 29.31 -26.78 7.97
CA GLY A 109 28.43 -26.12 7.02
C GLY A 109 29.28 -25.20 6.16
N GLN A 110 29.38 -25.53 4.89
CA GLN A 110 29.97 -24.67 3.86
C GLN A 110 29.19 -23.36 3.94
N LYS A 111 29.81 -22.33 4.54
CA LYS A 111 29.39 -20.96 4.34
C LYS A 111 29.54 -20.71 2.86
N GLU A 112 28.42 -20.73 2.14
CA GLU A 112 28.40 -20.22 0.76
C GLU A 112 29.08 -18.86 0.78
N SER A 113 30.28 -18.81 0.21
CA SER A 113 31.05 -17.58 0.08
C SER A 113 30.29 -16.69 -0.90
N ARG A 114 29.63 -15.64 -0.40
CA ARG A 114 29.04 -14.62 -1.25
C ARG A 114 30.10 -14.17 -2.24
N PRO A 115 29.75 -13.96 -3.52
CA PRO A 115 30.67 -13.38 -4.50
C PRO A 115 31.26 -12.09 -3.92
N LYS A 116 32.57 -11.96 -3.89
CA LYS A 116 33.23 -10.73 -3.45
C LYS A 116 32.86 -9.63 -4.45
N GLY A 117 32.25 -8.57 -3.95
CA GLY A 117 31.93 -7.41 -4.75
C GLY A 117 33.18 -6.57 -5.07
N THR A 118 33.04 -5.68 -6.02
CA THR A 118 34.04 -4.66 -6.31
C THR A 118 34.03 -3.61 -5.20
N PRO A 119 35.15 -3.38 -4.48
CA PRO A 119 35.19 -2.38 -3.42
C PRO A 119 34.99 -0.96 -3.98
N VAL A 120 34.13 -0.19 -3.33
CA VAL A 120 33.91 1.23 -3.64
C VAL A 120 34.37 2.07 -2.46
N PRO A 121 35.41 2.92 -2.64
CA PRO A 121 35.89 3.82 -1.59
C PRO A 121 34.78 4.77 -1.09
N CYS A 122 34.99 5.39 0.09
CA CYS A 122 34.09 6.40 0.63
C CYS A 122 34.19 7.73 -0.12
N ASP A 123 33.71 7.74 -1.33
CA ASP A 123 33.76 8.85 -2.27
C ASP A 123 32.56 8.77 -3.23
N PRO A 124 31.70 9.79 -3.31
CA PRO A 124 30.52 9.77 -4.16
C PRO A 124 30.87 9.66 -5.66
N ASP A 125 31.95 10.27 -6.13
CA ASP A 125 32.34 10.19 -7.54
C ASP A 125 32.81 8.77 -7.92
N ARG A 126 33.44 8.07 -6.98
CA ARG A 126 33.80 6.65 -7.15
C ARG A 126 32.56 5.76 -7.18
N LEU A 127 31.54 6.07 -6.39
CA LEU A 127 30.27 5.35 -6.44
C LEU A 127 29.56 5.58 -7.78
N ILE A 128 29.49 6.83 -8.25
CA ILE A 128 28.95 7.20 -9.55
C ILE A 128 29.65 6.43 -10.67
N ALA A 129 31.00 6.49 -10.70
CA ALA A 129 31.80 5.78 -11.71
C ALA A 129 31.58 4.25 -11.65
N ALA A 130 31.47 3.67 -10.45
CA ALA A 130 31.23 2.24 -10.27
C ALA A 130 29.86 1.81 -10.80
N ILE A 131 28.79 2.60 -10.55
CA ILE A 131 27.44 2.33 -11.06
C ILE A 131 27.42 2.48 -12.59
N THR A 132 28.04 3.53 -13.14
CA THR A 132 28.13 3.73 -14.60
C THR A 132 28.82 2.53 -15.27
N LEU A 133 29.94 2.06 -14.69
CA LEU A 133 30.66 0.90 -15.21
C LEU A 133 29.83 -0.40 -15.06
N ALA A 134 29.10 -0.55 -13.96
CA ALA A 134 28.22 -1.70 -13.73
C ALA A 134 27.09 -1.76 -14.77
N ASN A 135 26.44 -0.63 -15.08
CA ASN A 135 25.47 -0.54 -16.15
C ASN A 135 26.05 -0.93 -17.53
N ALA A 136 27.27 -0.50 -17.82
CA ALA A 136 27.94 -0.79 -19.09
C ALA A 136 28.43 -2.25 -19.23
N ARG A 137 28.43 -3.01 -18.13
CA ARG A 137 28.90 -4.41 -18.06
C ARG A 137 27.80 -5.41 -17.70
N ASP A 138 26.55 -5.03 -17.94
CA ASP A 138 25.36 -5.84 -17.66
C ASP A 138 25.23 -6.27 -16.19
N GLY A 139 25.80 -5.50 -15.27
CA GLY A 139 25.62 -5.67 -13.84
C GLY A 139 26.91 -5.75 -13.02
N ALA A 140 26.77 -5.62 -11.70
CA ALA A 140 27.86 -5.80 -10.75
C ALA A 140 27.37 -5.96 -9.31
N VAL A 141 28.24 -6.52 -8.46
CA VAL A 141 28.15 -6.42 -7.00
C VAL A 141 29.19 -5.39 -6.53
N LEU A 142 28.72 -4.34 -5.85
CA LEU A 142 29.54 -3.23 -5.37
C LEU A 142 29.57 -3.26 -3.84
N ASP A 143 30.77 -3.39 -3.25
CA ASP A 143 30.96 -3.39 -1.80
C ASP A 143 31.32 -1.98 -1.33
N LEU A 144 30.36 -1.28 -0.74
CA LEU A 144 30.51 0.08 -0.27
C LEU A 144 31.25 0.14 1.07
N ALA A 145 32.04 1.20 1.27
CA ALA A 145 32.79 1.41 2.47
C ALA A 145 31.87 1.47 3.71
N LYS A 146 32.28 0.80 4.80
CA LYS A 146 31.60 0.84 6.09
C LYS A 146 31.87 2.17 6.79
N ASN A 147 30.94 2.58 7.68
CA ASN A 147 31.00 3.86 8.41
C ASN A 147 31.24 5.06 7.46
N CYS A 148 30.58 5.04 6.31
CA CYS A 148 30.74 6.02 5.24
C CYS A 148 29.42 6.68 4.88
N THR A 149 29.48 7.99 4.63
CA THR A 149 28.39 8.73 4.00
C THR A 149 28.80 9.18 2.62
N TYR A 150 28.21 8.60 1.59
CA TYR A 150 28.30 9.07 0.20
C TYR A 150 27.39 10.29 0.06
N LEU A 151 27.98 11.48 0.17
CA LEU A 151 27.25 12.76 0.17
C LEU A 151 27.11 13.28 -1.26
N LEU A 152 25.90 13.23 -1.79
CA LEU A 152 25.57 13.66 -3.14
C LEU A 152 25.28 15.15 -3.17
N THR A 153 25.99 15.90 -4.00
CA THR A 153 25.92 17.37 -4.09
C THR A 153 25.41 17.87 -5.44
N ALA A 154 25.34 17.01 -6.44
CA ALA A 154 24.89 17.34 -7.80
C ALA A 154 23.88 16.30 -8.28
N THR A 155 23.12 16.66 -9.29
CA THR A 155 22.13 15.81 -9.94
C THR A 155 22.69 15.21 -11.23
N ILE A 156 22.27 13.98 -11.53
CA ILE A 156 22.49 13.26 -12.78
C ILE A 156 21.12 12.82 -13.25
N ASP A 157 20.60 13.41 -14.33
CA ASP A 157 19.29 13.09 -14.92
C ASP A 157 18.14 13.06 -13.88
N GLY A 158 18.13 14.04 -12.96
CA GLY A 158 17.10 14.17 -11.92
C GLY A 158 17.28 13.27 -10.69
N ALA A 159 18.35 12.46 -10.64
CA ALA A 159 18.76 11.69 -9.48
C ALA A 159 20.17 12.07 -9.01
N GLY A 160 20.54 11.68 -7.80
CA GLY A 160 21.90 11.91 -7.28
C GLY A 160 22.91 10.86 -7.73
N LEU A 161 22.45 9.73 -8.27
CA LEU A 161 23.25 8.64 -8.81
C LEU A 161 22.77 8.30 -10.23
N PRO A 162 23.65 7.71 -11.09
CA PRO A 162 23.23 7.24 -12.41
C PRO A 162 22.05 6.27 -12.31
N ALA A 163 21.13 6.34 -13.25
CA ALA A 163 20.00 5.43 -13.34
C ALA A 163 20.50 3.96 -13.42
N ILE A 164 19.82 3.09 -12.74
CA ILE A 164 20.13 1.65 -12.72
C ILE A 164 19.43 1.00 -13.91
N THR A 165 20.20 0.50 -14.86
CA THR A 165 19.71 -0.13 -16.10
C THR A 165 20.09 -1.60 -16.23
N ALA A 166 20.88 -2.11 -15.27
CA ALA A 166 21.35 -3.49 -15.21
C ALA A 166 21.19 -4.05 -13.79
N PRO A 167 21.37 -5.37 -13.55
CA PRO A 167 21.35 -5.95 -12.20
C PRO A 167 22.53 -5.45 -11.36
N ILE A 168 22.28 -4.57 -10.40
CA ILE A 168 23.29 -4.00 -9.51
C ILE A 168 22.96 -4.29 -8.05
N THR A 169 23.93 -4.86 -7.34
CA THR A 169 23.85 -5.04 -5.90
C THR A 169 24.78 -4.04 -5.19
N LEU A 170 24.21 -3.21 -4.30
CA LEU A 170 24.96 -2.32 -3.44
C LEU A 170 25.02 -2.95 -2.04
N ASN A 171 26.17 -3.48 -1.66
CA ASN A 171 26.42 -4.01 -0.32
C ASN A 171 26.99 -2.90 0.56
N GLY A 172 26.20 -2.43 1.49
CA GLY A 172 26.69 -1.58 2.56
C GLY A 172 27.18 -2.36 3.77
N GLY A 173 27.39 -1.66 4.84
CA GLY A 173 27.76 -2.22 6.12
C GLY A 173 27.26 -1.35 7.27
N LYS A 174 27.87 -1.52 8.44
CA LYS A 174 27.51 -0.68 9.58
C LYS A 174 27.66 0.79 9.20
N ASN A 175 26.60 1.57 9.38
CA ASN A 175 26.54 3.02 9.12
C ASN A 175 26.90 3.47 7.68
N THR A 176 26.68 2.63 6.69
CA THR A 176 26.82 3.06 5.28
C THR A 176 25.56 3.80 4.85
N THR A 177 25.74 5.05 4.41
CA THR A 177 24.66 5.96 4.05
C THR A 177 24.88 6.57 2.70
N ILE A 178 23.84 6.64 1.86
CA ILE A 178 23.80 7.45 0.64
C ILE A 178 22.82 8.60 0.92
N LYS A 179 23.29 9.83 0.81
CA LYS A 179 22.56 11.02 1.25
C LYS A 179 22.72 12.19 0.30
N ARG A 180 21.63 12.87 -0.05
CA ARG A 180 21.66 14.19 -0.67
C ARG A 180 22.14 15.23 0.34
N ALA A 181 23.04 16.11 -0.04
CA ALA A 181 23.46 17.26 0.78
C ALA A 181 22.31 18.25 0.91
N ALA A 182 22.13 18.84 2.09
CA ALA A 182 21.02 19.76 2.35
C ALA A 182 21.00 20.98 1.42
N ALA A 183 22.18 21.49 1.07
CA ALA A 183 22.33 22.65 0.17
C ALA A 183 22.35 22.28 -1.32
N ALA A 184 22.27 21.00 -1.67
CA ALA A 184 22.22 20.59 -3.07
C ALA A 184 20.86 20.89 -3.71
N PRO A 185 20.80 21.03 -5.05
CA PRO A 185 19.53 21.07 -5.77
C PRO A 185 18.60 19.93 -5.39
N LEU A 186 17.31 20.06 -5.70
CA LEU A 186 16.34 18.99 -5.45
C LEU A 186 16.58 17.84 -6.42
N PHE A 187 16.77 16.64 -5.90
CA PHE A 187 16.85 15.41 -6.68
C PHE A 187 16.53 14.18 -5.79
N ARG A 188 15.99 13.14 -6.40
CA ARG A 188 15.86 11.82 -5.75
C ARG A 188 17.24 11.14 -5.64
N ILE A 189 17.37 10.17 -4.75
CA ILE A 189 18.68 9.50 -4.60
C ILE A 189 18.95 8.55 -5.76
N LEU A 190 17.97 7.74 -6.16
CA LEU A 190 18.10 6.65 -7.14
C LEU A 190 16.90 6.57 -8.08
N THR A 191 17.18 6.18 -9.32
CA THR A 191 16.17 5.74 -10.29
C THR A 191 16.53 4.35 -10.78
N VAL A 192 15.55 3.45 -10.87
CA VAL A 192 15.67 2.11 -11.45
C VAL A 192 14.82 2.07 -12.71
N GLU A 193 15.47 1.93 -13.86
CA GLU A 193 14.83 1.90 -15.16
C GLU A 193 14.39 0.50 -15.58
N ALA A 194 13.70 0.41 -16.71
CA ALA A 194 13.35 -0.87 -17.31
C ALA A 194 14.59 -1.71 -17.56
N GLY A 195 14.57 -2.98 -17.12
CA GLY A 195 15.73 -3.89 -17.17
C GLY A 195 16.70 -3.75 -16.00
N GLY A 196 16.63 -2.68 -15.23
CA GLY A 196 17.40 -2.52 -13.99
C GLY A 196 16.85 -3.39 -12.86
N ASP A 197 17.74 -4.04 -12.09
CA ASP A 197 17.40 -4.76 -10.86
C ASP A 197 18.35 -4.31 -9.74
N LEU A 198 17.88 -3.39 -8.92
CA LEU A 198 18.65 -2.85 -7.80
C LEU A 198 18.43 -3.64 -6.53
N THR A 199 19.51 -4.21 -6.00
CA THR A 199 19.49 -4.81 -4.66
C THR A 199 20.31 -3.97 -3.67
N LEU A 200 19.68 -3.55 -2.60
CA LEU A 200 20.31 -2.81 -1.49
C LEU A 200 20.47 -3.73 -0.28
N HIS A 201 21.67 -3.84 0.25
CA HIS A 201 21.96 -4.57 1.49
C HIS A 201 22.62 -3.65 2.53
N HIS A 202 22.03 -3.57 3.73
CA HIS A 202 22.58 -2.85 4.88
C HIS A 202 22.96 -1.39 4.56
N LEU A 203 22.07 -0.68 3.86
CA LEU A 203 22.24 0.71 3.45
C LEU A 203 21.17 1.62 4.05
N LYS A 204 21.55 2.87 4.28
CA LYS A 204 20.61 3.95 4.53
C LYS A 204 20.52 4.87 3.32
N ILE A 205 19.30 5.07 2.80
CA ILE A 205 18.98 6.01 1.72
C ILE A 205 18.20 7.18 2.37
N THR A 206 18.72 8.39 2.28
CA THR A 206 18.12 9.50 3.03
C THR A 206 18.35 10.88 2.41
N GLY A 207 17.44 11.81 2.72
CA GLY A 207 17.55 13.22 2.33
C GLY A 207 17.26 13.51 0.87
N GLY A 208 16.82 12.51 0.08
CA GLY A 208 16.34 12.74 -1.27
C GLY A 208 15.11 13.65 -1.23
N GLN A 209 15.04 14.60 -2.15
CA GLN A 209 13.92 15.52 -2.29
C GLN A 209 13.74 15.85 -3.76
N THR A 210 12.54 15.68 -4.29
CA THR A 210 12.24 15.88 -5.71
C THR A 210 10.91 16.60 -5.88
N ASP A 211 10.78 17.35 -6.95
CA ASP A 211 9.51 17.95 -7.37
C ASP A 211 8.56 16.96 -8.05
N ASP A 212 9.02 15.73 -8.23
CA ASP A 212 8.29 14.63 -8.85
C ASP A 212 8.05 13.48 -7.83
N SER A 213 7.88 12.24 -8.28
CA SER A 213 7.68 11.05 -7.46
C SER A 213 9.00 10.39 -7.04
N GLY A 214 8.97 9.57 -5.99
CA GLY A 214 10.10 8.77 -5.55
C GLY A 214 11.22 9.59 -4.92
N GLY A 215 10.94 10.29 -3.81
CA GLY A 215 11.93 11.14 -3.15
C GLY A 215 13.23 10.42 -2.78
N GLY A 216 13.13 9.20 -2.29
CA GLY A 216 14.29 8.32 -2.11
C GLY A 216 14.64 7.55 -3.37
N ILE A 217 13.69 6.76 -3.88
CA ILE A 217 13.90 5.82 -4.99
C ILE A 217 12.67 5.83 -5.90
N LEU A 218 12.91 5.97 -7.20
CA LEU A 218 11.90 5.76 -8.24
C LEU A 218 12.19 4.42 -8.94
N VAL A 219 11.17 3.59 -9.12
CA VAL A 219 11.25 2.31 -9.86
C VAL A 219 10.29 2.36 -11.04
N ASN A 220 10.82 2.54 -12.23
CA ASN A 220 10.02 2.61 -13.44
C ASN A 220 9.46 1.24 -13.85
N ALA A 221 8.48 1.23 -14.76
CA ALA A 221 7.91 0.00 -15.29
C ALA A 221 8.99 -0.90 -15.89
N GLY A 222 8.98 -2.19 -15.53
CA GLY A 222 10.03 -3.14 -15.92
C GLY A 222 11.30 -3.09 -15.07
N GLY A 223 11.41 -2.15 -14.14
CA GLY A 223 12.46 -2.12 -13.14
C GLY A 223 12.13 -2.93 -11.88
N ALA A 224 13.14 -3.31 -11.12
CA ALA A 224 13.01 -4.03 -9.86
C ALA A 224 13.88 -3.45 -8.75
N LEU A 225 13.32 -3.35 -7.55
CA LEU A 225 14.03 -2.95 -6.32
C LEU A 225 13.88 -4.03 -5.25
N THR A 226 15.00 -4.43 -4.67
CA THR A 226 15.02 -5.24 -3.45
C THR A 226 15.82 -4.51 -2.35
N ALA A 227 15.14 -4.08 -1.29
CA ALA A 227 15.76 -3.53 -0.10
C ALA A 227 15.83 -4.59 1.00
N ASN A 228 17.05 -5.00 1.38
CA ASN A 228 17.31 -5.97 2.42
C ASN A 228 18.09 -5.33 3.58
N HIS A 229 17.61 -5.48 4.82
CA HIS A 229 18.26 -4.93 6.01
C HIS A 229 18.66 -3.45 5.83
N SER A 230 17.85 -2.70 5.12
CA SER A 230 18.14 -1.32 4.72
C SER A 230 17.14 -0.34 5.34
N THR A 231 17.51 0.93 5.36
CA THR A 231 16.65 2.00 5.85
C THR A 231 16.43 3.03 4.75
N ILE A 232 15.19 3.35 4.44
CA ILE A 232 14.81 4.40 3.49
C ILE A 232 14.04 5.45 4.26
N SER A 233 14.67 6.59 4.55
CA SER A 233 14.09 7.53 5.50
C SER A 233 14.38 8.99 5.20
N HIS A 234 13.46 9.88 5.65
CA HIS A 234 13.61 11.33 5.51
C HIS A 234 13.77 11.75 4.04
N ASN A 235 13.00 11.14 3.15
CA ASN A 235 12.94 11.52 1.74
C ASN A 235 11.60 12.20 1.47
N ILE A 236 11.57 13.12 0.53
CA ILE A 236 10.42 13.97 0.23
C ILE A 236 10.14 13.92 -1.27
N ALA A 237 8.88 13.68 -1.64
CA ALA A 237 8.39 13.76 -3.01
C ALA A 237 7.24 14.78 -3.10
N ASN A 238 7.28 15.66 -4.08
CA ASN A 238 6.16 16.60 -4.32
C ASN A 238 4.98 15.93 -5.02
N VAL A 239 5.13 14.69 -5.48
CA VAL A 239 4.02 13.89 -6.02
C VAL A 239 3.82 12.67 -5.11
N ALA A 240 4.29 11.51 -5.43
CA ALA A 240 3.99 10.27 -4.72
C ALA A 240 5.26 9.52 -4.29
N GLY A 241 5.14 8.62 -3.33
CA GLY A 241 6.24 7.78 -2.89
C GLY A 241 7.39 8.56 -2.26
N GLY A 242 7.17 9.20 -1.12
CA GLY A 242 8.23 9.94 -0.44
C GLY A 242 9.50 9.13 -0.25
N GLY A 243 9.38 7.89 0.21
CA GLY A 243 10.49 6.94 0.29
C GLY A 243 10.74 6.22 -1.03
N ILE A 244 9.72 5.54 -1.55
CA ILE A 244 9.76 4.72 -2.78
C ILE A 244 8.51 5.01 -3.59
N ASP A 245 8.67 5.31 -4.87
CA ASP A 245 7.60 5.29 -5.86
C ASP A 245 7.87 4.23 -6.91
N ALA A 246 6.84 3.47 -7.34
CA ALA A 246 7.04 2.37 -8.26
C ALA A 246 5.88 2.10 -9.21
N ASN A 247 6.25 1.84 -10.46
CA ASN A 247 5.45 1.20 -11.49
C ASN A 247 5.98 -0.21 -11.84
N GLY A 248 7.04 -0.66 -11.18
CA GLY A 248 7.70 -1.94 -11.35
C GLY A 248 7.55 -2.84 -10.13
N THR A 249 8.58 -3.63 -9.86
CA THR A 249 8.58 -4.57 -8.73
C THR A 249 9.36 -4.03 -7.55
N VAL A 250 8.75 -4.01 -6.37
CA VAL A 250 9.39 -3.58 -5.11
C VAL A 250 9.31 -4.70 -4.07
N ARG A 251 10.46 -5.03 -3.50
CA ARG A 251 10.60 -5.97 -2.39
C ARG A 251 11.34 -5.31 -1.23
N VAL A 252 10.65 -5.15 -0.11
CA VAL A 252 11.20 -4.59 1.14
C VAL A 252 11.26 -5.72 2.18
N ARG A 253 12.47 -6.13 2.54
CA ARG A 253 12.69 -7.27 3.44
C ARG A 253 13.56 -6.87 4.63
N ARG A 254 13.13 -7.18 5.85
CA ARG A 254 13.87 -6.87 7.09
C ARG A 254 14.39 -5.43 7.10
N SER A 255 13.61 -4.52 6.57
CA SER A 255 14.00 -3.14 6.30
C SER A 255 13.03 -2.15 6.95
N THR A 256 13.46 -0.91 7.05
CA THR A 256 12.63 0.17 7.59
C THR A 256 12.41 1.24 6.52
N VAL A 257 11.14 1.64 6.33
CA VAL A 257 10.75 2.79 5.52
C VAL A 257 10.06 3.79 6.43
N SER A 258 10.74 4.91 6.74
CA SER A 258 10.24 5.78 7.81
C SER A 258 10.52 7.27 7.60
N HIS A 259 9.64 8.12 8.17
CA HIS A 259 9.79 9.58 8.14
C HIS A 259 9.93 10.11 6.70
N ASN A 260 9.27 9.48 5.74
CA ASN A 260 9.20 9.99 4.38
C ASN A 260 7.89 10.76 4.17
N THR A 261 7.91 11.72 3.26
CA THR A 261 6.76 12.60 3.00
C THR A 261 6.45 12.64 1.51
N ALA A 262 5.17 12.54 1.16
CA ALA A 262 4.66 12.73 -0.19
C ALA A 262 3.49 13.73 -0.20
N ASN A 263 3.39 14.56 -1.23
CA ASN A 263 2.27 15.51 -1.36
C ASN A 263 1.00 14.86 -1.95
N SER A 264 1.09 13.66 -2.50
CA SER A 264 -0.08 12.89 -2.95
C SER A 264 -0.22 11.63 -2.11
N GLY A 265 0.20 10.48 -2.59
CA GLY A 265 0.01 9.20 -1.94
C GLY A 265 1.31 8.46 -1.62
N GLY A 266 1.21 7.50 -0.71
CA GLY A 266 2.33 6.67 -0.33
C GLY A 266 3.47 7.46 0.31
N GLY A 267 3.25 8.09 1.46
CA GLY A 267 4.31 8.81 2.15
C GLY A 267 5.58 7.96 2.30
N GLY A 268 5.44 6.71 2.70
CA GLY A 268 6.52 5.73 2.70
C GLY A 268 6.74 5.08 1.34
N ILE A 269 5.72 4.39 0.82
CA ILE A 269 5.78 3.59 -0.41
C ILE A 269 4.52 3.85 -1.22
N ASN A 270 4.67 4.19 -2.50
CA ASN A 270 3.61 4.22 -3.48
C ASN A 270 3.87 3.19 -4.58
N VAL A 271 2.86 2.41 -4.95
CA VAL A 271 2.93 1.48 -6.09
C VAL A 271 1.68 1.65 -6.94
N SER A 272 1.83 2.35 -8.05
CA SER A 272 0.71 2.61 -8.97
C SER A 272 0.37 1.38 -9.82
N SER A 273 1.37 0.55 -10.13
CA SER A 273 1.22 -0.72 -10.83
C SER A 273 2.34 -1.69 -10.44
N GLY A 274 2.24 -2.96 -10.85
CA GLY A 274 3.29 -3.94 -10.57
C GLY A 274 3.11 -4.69 -9.25
N LEU A 275 4.22 -5.06 -8.62
CA LEU A 275 4.23 -5.92 -7.43
C LEU A 275 4.91 -5.25 -6.24
N LEU A 276 4.19 -5.13 -5.14
CA LEU A 276 4.74 -4.79 -3.83
C LEU A 276 4.84 -6.03 -2.94
N THR A 277 6.01 -6.28 -2.38
CA THR A 277 6.20 -7.23 -1.28
C THR A 277 6.90 -6.57 -0.12
N VAL A 278 6.24 -6.52 1.04
CA VAL A 278 6.83 -6.03 2.29
C VAL A 278 6.87 -7.21 3.28
N SER A 279 8.04 -7.63 3.70
CA SER A 279 8.18 -8.78 4.59
C SER A 279 9.15 -8.54 5.74
N LYS A 280 8.75 -8.90 6.95
CA LYS A 280 9.54 -8.74 8.17
C LYS A 280 10.12 -7.33 8.31
N SER A 281 9.31 -6.34 7.96
CA SER A 281 9.74 -4.95 7.78
C SER A 281 8.86 -3.98 8.57
N ARG A 282 9.32 -2.75 8.69
CA ARG A 282 8.61 -1.68 9.37
C ARG A 282 8.38 -0.51 8.41
N VAL A 283 7.13 -0.05 8.33
CA VAL A 283 6.73 1.17 7.62
C VAL A 283 6.15 2.11 8.66
N ASP A 284 6.91 3.13 9.06
CA ASP A 284 6.51 3.93 10.20
C ASP A 284 6.76 5.43 10.05
N ALA A 285 5.92 6.21 10.72
CA ALA A 285 6.05 7.66 10.79
C ALA A 285 6.18 8.34 9.40
N ASN A 286 5.52 7.81 8.37
CA ASN A 286 5.46 8.42 7.06
C ASN A 286 4.20 9.28 6.93
N THR A 287 4.26 10.30 6.10
CA THR A 287 3.16 11.26 5.90
C THR A 287 2.84 11.40 4.42
N ALA A 288 1.56 11.33 4.08
CA ALA A 288 1.04 11.71 2.77
C ALA A 288 0.00 12.82 2.94
N LEU A 289 -0.09 13.75 1.98
CA LEU A 289 -1.07 14.84 2.07
C LEU A 289 -2.44 14.46 1.51
N LEU A 290 -2.58 13.33 0.79
CA LEU A 290 -3.87 12.88 0.28
C LEU A 290 -4.23 11.47 0.77
N PHE A 291 -3.40 10.44 0.52
CA PHE A 291 -3.76 9.06 0.88
C PHE A 291 -2.54 8.16 1.11
N GLY A 292 -2.73 7.12 1.93
CA GLY A 292 -1.70 6.11 2.18
C GLY A 292 -0.47 6.67 2.87
N GLY A 293 -0.59 7.13 4.11
CA GLY A 293 0.54 7.70 4.85
C GLY A 293 1.75 6.76 4.87
N GLY A 294 1.54 5.49 5.19
CA GLY A 294 2.56 4.45 5.11
C GLY A 294 2.74 3.92 3.70
N ILE A 295 1.68 3.30 3.17
CA ILE A 295 1.68 2.61 1.88
C ILE A 295 0.43 2.99 1.09
N ALA A 296 0.59 3.27 -0.19
CA ALA A 296 -0.49 3.30 -1.17
C ALA A 296 -0.16 2.31 -2.29
N SER A 297 -1.10 1.43 -2.64
CA SER A 297 -0.88 0.45 -3.70
C SER A 297 -2.15 0.18 -4.51
N ALA A 298 -2.05 0.32 -5.82
CA ALA A 298 -3.04 -0.10 -6.80
C ALA A 298 -2.62 -1.37 -7.56
N GLY A 299 -1.41 -1.87 -7.34
CA GLY A 299 -0.88 -3.11 -7.90
C GLY A 299 -1.15 -4.34 -7.04
N THR A 300 -0.47 -5.44 -7.34
CA THR A 300 -0.50 -6.64 -6.51
C THR A 300 0.30 -6.41 -5.23
N THR A 301 -0.35 -6.58 -4.07
CA THR A 301 0.26 -6.27 -2.77
C THR A 301 0.39 -7.52 -1.89
N ARG A 302 1.57 -7.74 -1.34
CA ARG A 302 1.83 -8.75 -0.32
C ARG A 302 2.56 -8.12 0.86
N VAL A 303 1.92 -8.15 2.03
CA VAL A 303 2.54 -7.70 3.28
C VAL A 303 2.55 -8.88 4.25
N ASP A 304 3.72 -9.21 4.78
CA ASP A 304 3.86 -10.37 5.65
C ASP A 304 4.80 -10.09 6.82
N HIS A 305 4.44 -10.55 8.03
CA HIS A 305 5.23 -10.39 9.26
C HIS A 305 5.79 -8.97 9.44
N SER A 306 4.97 -7.95 9.23
CA SER A 306 5.42 -6.57 9.18
C SER A 306 4.65 -5.66 10.16
N MET A 307 5.14 -4.45 10.33
CA MET A 307 4.48 -3.41 11.13
C MET A 307 4.26 -2.16 10.28
N ILE A 308 3.03 -1.66 10.26
CA ILE A 308 2.64 -0.39 9.62
C ILE A 308 2.10 0.50 10.73
N THR A 309 2.89 1.47 11.20
CA THR A 309 2.56 2.18 12.44
C THR A 309 2.91 3.66 12.40
N GLY A 310 2.10 4.48 13.08
CA GLY A 310 2.38 5.91 13.24
C GLY A 310 2.38 6.71 11.93
N ASN A 311 1.76 6.18 10.87
CA ASN A 311 1.67 6.87 9.59
C ASN A 311 0.46 7.79 9.55
N GLN A 312 0.53 8.83 8.73
CA GLN A 312 -0.50 9.86 8.67
C GLN A 312 -0.88 10.23 7.22
N ALA A 313 -2.18 10.31 6.95
CA ALA A 313 -2.73 10.86 5.71
C ALA A 313 -4.21 11.26 5.91
N PRO A 314 -4.81 12.06 5.03
CA PRO A 314 -6.26 12.27 5.05
C PRO A 314 -7.07 11.00 4.84
N SER A 315 -6.62 10.07 3.98
CA SER A 315 -7.27 8.78 3.75
C SER A 315 -6.27 7.64 3.91
N GLY A 316 -6.62 6.60 4.68
CA GLY A 316 -5.75 5.46 4.91
C GLY A 316 -4.41 5.83 5.54
N GLY A 317 -4.43 6.21 6.81
CA GLY A 317 -3.22 6.61 7.51
C GLY A 317 -2.10 5.56 7.39
N GLY A 318 -2.42 4.29 7.62
CA GLY A 318 -1.47 3.19 7.48
C GLY A 318 -1.32 2.71 6.04
N LEU A 319 -2.40 2.22 5.45
CA LEU A 319 -2.40 1.48 4.18
C LEU A 319 -3.61 1.85 3.33
N VAL A 320 -3.39 2.21 2.08
CA VAL A 320 -4.43 2.31 1.05
C VAL A 320 -4.23 1.21 0.02
N MET A 321 -5.31 0.49 -0.29
CA MET A 321 -5.36 -0.56 -1.30
C MET A 321 -6.39 -0.19 -2.36
N GLY A 322 -5.92 -0.09 -3.61
CA GLY A 322 -6.71 0.33 -4.76
C GLY A 322 -7.35 -0.84 -5.51
N THR A 323 -7.41 -0.69 -6.82
CA THR A 323 -8.04 -1.65 -7.76
C THR A 323 -7.36 -3.02 -7.84
N GLY A 324 -6.20 -3.19 -7.24
CA GLY A 324 -5.41 -4.41 -7.29
C GLY A 324 -5.95 -5.57 -6.46
N THR A 325 -5.10 -6.54 -6.24
CA THR A 325 -5.37 -7.68 -5.37
C THR A 325 -4.23 -7.86 -4.38
N GLY A 326 -4.48 -8.54 -3.27
CA GLY A 326 -3.37 -8.77 -2.36
C GLY A 326 -3.70 -9.53 -1.08
N THR A 327 -2.63 -9.78 -0.36
CA THR A 327 -2.68 -10.45 0.94
C THR A 327 -1.87 -9.68 1.98
N VAL A 328 -2.44 -9.54 3.16
CA VAL A 328 -1.77 -9.01 4.35
C VAL A 328 -1.82 -10.10 5.41
N THR A 329 -0.66 -10.61 5.82
CA THR A 329 -0.58 -11.74 6.73
C THR A 329 0.35 -11.45 7.92
N ASN A 330 0.01 -11.97 9.10
CA ASN A 330 0.85 -11.86 10.30
C ASN A 330 1.37 -10.43 10.56
N THR A 331 0.55 -9.42 10.32
CA THR A 331 0.97 -8.02 10.27
C THR A 331 0.18 -7.16 11.27
N HIS A 332 0.86 -6.19 11.88
CA HIS A 332 0.25 -5.21 12.76
C HIS A 332 0.10 -3.86 12.04
N ILE A 333 -1.11 -3.35 11.96
CA ILE A 333 -1.45 -2.03 11.43
C ILE A 333 -2.02 -1.21 12.58
N MET A 334 -1.19 -0.35 13.17
CA MET A 334 -1.57 0.25 14.44
C MET A 334 -1.07 1.68 14.62
N SER A 335 -1.80 2.44 15.44
CA SER A 335 -1.47 3.82 15.77
C SER A 335 -1.30 4.72 14.52
N ASN A 336 -2.03 4.43 13.44
CA ASN A 336 -2.07 5.28 12.26
C ASN A 336 -3.22 6.28 12.38
N THR A 337 -3.06 7.44 11.77
CA THR A 337 -4.03 8.52 11.87
C THR A 337 -4.45 8.99 10.48
N ALA A 338 -5.76 9.15 10.28
CA ALA A 338 -6.30 9.74 9.07
C ALA A 338 -7.48 10.69 9.38
N THR A 339 -7.95 11.40 8.39
CA THR A 339 -9.25 12.07 8.46
C THR A 339 -10.36 11.02 8.42
N ALA A 340 -10.20 10.00 7.50
CA ALA A 340 -11.06 8.83 7.42
C ALA A 340 -10.22 7.58 7.08
N GLY A 341 -10.59 6.40 7.58
CA GLY A 341 -9.83 5.18 7.38
C GLY A 341 -8.47 5.22 8.08
N GLY A 342 -8.46 5.34 9.41
CA GLY A 342 -7.23 5.52 10.19
C GLY A 342 -6.16 4.45 9.91
N GLY A 343 -6.52 3.18 9.98
CA GLY A 343 -5.61 2.06 9.72
C GLY A 343 -5.48 1.72 8.24
N VAL A 344 -6.60 1.29 7.66
CA VAL A 344 -6.68 0.76 6.29
C VAL A 344 -7.85 1.39 5.54
N THR A 345 -7.59 1.74 4.30
CA THR A 345 -8.64 2.14 3.34
C THR A 345 -8.55 1.24 2.11
N ALA A 346 -9.63 0.56 1.76
CA ALA A 346 -9.75 -0.28 0.57
C ALA A 346 -10.75 0.36 -0.41
N VAL A 347 -10.31 0.72 -1.61
CA VAL A 347 -11.09 1.48 -2.59
C VAL A 347 -10.82 1.01 -4.02
N GLY A 348 -11.73 1.28 -4.94
CA GLY A 348 -11.51 1.06 -6.37
C GLY A 348 -11.86 -0.32 -6.91
N GLY A 349 -12.51 -1.21 -6.13
CA GLY A 349 -13.06 -2.47 -6.65
C GLY A 349 -12.07 -3.64 -6.67
N GLY A 350 -11.09 -3.66 -5.78
CA GLY A 350 -10.12 -4.76 -5.62
C GLY A 350 -10.57 -5.87 -4.68
N ALA A 351 -9.75 -6.92 -4.57
CA ALA A 351 -9.98 -8.04 -3.67
C ALA A 351 -8.76 -8.31 -2.77
N TYR A 352 -8.99 -8.35 -1.45
CA TYR A 352 -7.91 -8.48 -0.49
C TYR A 352 -8.24 -9.47 0.62
N THR A 353 -7.21 -10.21 1.06
CA THR A 353 -7.30 -11.12 2.21
C THR A 353 -6.34 -10.66 3.30
N PHE A 354 -6.89 -10.47 4.49
CA PHE A 354 -6.15 -10.24 5.73
C PHE A 354 -6.19 -11.51 6.57
N ARG A 355 -5.04 -12.09 6.89
CA ARG A 355 -4.95 -13.28 7.72
C ARG A 355 -4.02 -13.07 8.90
N SER A 356 -4.50 -13.40 10.10
CA SER A 356 -3.75 -13.20 11.35
C SER A 356 -3.23 -11.77 11.49
N VAL A 357 -4.09 -10.79 11.18
CA VAL A 357 -3.74 -9.35 11.20
C VAL A 357 -4.32 -8.68 12.43
N VAL A 358 -3.55 -7.80 13.03
CA VAL A 358 -4.01 -6.90 14.10
C VAL A 358 -4.16 -5.49 13.52
N ILE A 359 -5.37 -4.95 13.51
CA ILE A 359 -5.68 -3.56 13.16
C ILE A 359 -6.11 -2.86 14.45
N ALA A 360 -5.20 -2.12 15.08
CA ALA A 360 -5.45 -1.61 16.42
C ALA A 360 -5.03 -0.16 16.62
N ASP A 361 -5.67 0.51 17.56
CA ASP A 361 -5.30 1.85 18.02
C ASP A 361 -5.22 2.89 16.88
N ASN A 362 -5.91 2.68 15.75
CA ASN A 362 -5.94 3.62 14.65
C ASN A 362 -7.06 4.63 14.84
N THR A 363 -6.88 5.83 14.33
CA THR A 363 -7.80 6.96 14.54
C THR A 363 -8.21 7.62 13.23
N ALA A 364 -9.52 7.74 13.01
CA ALA A 364 -10.11 8.65 12.04
C ALA A 364 -10.56 9.93 12.76
N THR A 365 -9.96 11.07 12.43
CA THR A 365 -10.07 12.30 13.21
C THR A 365 -11.29 13.15 12.89
N ALA A 366 -11.90 12.97 11.72
CA ALA A 366 -13.05 13.74 11.28
C ALA A 366 -14.12 12.94 10.50
N GLY A 367 -13.84 11.70 10.14
CA GLY A 367 -14.73 10.86 9.33
C GLY A 367 -14.89 9.45 9.89
N VAL A 368 -15.27 8.55 9.00
CA VAL A 368 -15.60 7.16 9.30
C VAL A 368 -14.34 6.30 9.44
N SER A 369 -14.49 5.18 10.12
CA SER A 369 -13.55 4.06 10.27
C SER A 369 -12.21 4.41 10.88
N GLY A 370 -12.08 4.11 12.14
CA GLY A 370 -10.75 4.11 12.78
C GLY A 370 -9.86 2.98 12.26
N GLY A 371 -10.41 1.77 12.09
CA GLY A 371 -9.66 0.58 11.69
C GLY A 371 -9.63 0.32 10.19
N LEU A 372 -10.73 -0.19 9.62
CA LEU A 372 -10.83 -0.64 8.23
C LEU A 372 -12.01 0.04 7.53
N PHE A 373 -11.73 0.89 6.56
CA PHE A 373 -12.72 1.42 5.63
C PHE A 373 -12.73 0.63 4.32
N MET A 374 -13.93 0.27 3.88
CA MET A 374 -14.15 -0.38 2.58
C MET A 374 -15.14 0.43 1.75
N ASP A 375 -14.78 0.70 0.51
CA ASP A 375 -15.64 1.37 -0.46
C ASP A 375 -16.41 0.36 -1.34
N PHE A 376 -17.33 0.86 -2.14
CA PHE A 376 -18.15 0.05 -3.05
C PHE A 376 -17.30 -0.79 -4.01
N GLY A 377 -17.78 -2.00 -4.29
CA GLY A 377 -17.12 -2.94 -5.20
C GLY A 377 -15.86 -3.61 -4.63
N MET A 378 -15.49 -3.31 -3.39
CA MET A 378 -14.41 -4.01 -2.71
C MET A 378 -14.87 -5.35 -2.16
N THR A 379 -14.00 -6.35 -2.26
CA THR A 379 -14.17 -7.63 -1.55
C THR A 379 -13.03 -7.81 -0.57
N VAL A 380 -13.34 -7.94 0.71
CA VAL A 380 -12.33 -8.16 1.75
C VAL A 380 -12.70 -9.36 2.61
N VAL A 381 -11.73 -10.24 2.81
CA VAL A 381 -11.81 -11.34 3.75
C VAL A 381 -10.82 -11.10 4.88
N VAL A 382 -11.30 -11.13 6.12
CA VAL A 382 -10.45 -11.09 7.32
C VAL A 382 -10.58 -12.45 8.02
N GLU A 383 -9.46 -13.15 8.15
CA GLU A 383 -9.36 -14.47 8.79
C GLU A 383 -8.39 -14.41 9.98
N ASP A 384 -8.74 -15.03 11.10
CA ASP A 384 -7.92 -15.04 12.32
C ASP A 384 -7.50 -13.61 12.75
N GLY A 385 -8.38 -12.63 12.53
CA GLY A 385 -8.06 -11.21 12.66
C GLY A 385 -8.47 -10.62 14.02
N VAL A 386 -7.81 -9.52 14.39
CA VAL A 386 -8.18 -8.69 15.53
C VAL A 386 -8.30 -7.24 15.07
N ILE A 387 -9.48 -6.64 15.25
CA ILE A 387 -9.74 -5.23 14.96
C ILE A 387 -10.18 -4.58 16.27
N GLU A 388 -9.24 -3.89 16.93
CA GLU A 388 -9.53 -3.45 18.29
C GLU A 388 -9.02 -2.03 18.61
N ASN A 389 -9.73 -1.38 19.54
CA ASN A 389 -9.38 -0.07 20.08
C ASN A 389 -9.22 1.02 19.00
N ASN A 390 -9.87 0.87 17.85
CA ASN A 390 -9.85 1.91 16.84
C ASN A 390 -10.94 2.94 17.13
N ALA A 391 -10.70 4.19 16.74
CA ALA A 391 -11.59 5.30 17.01
C ALA A 391 -11.98 6.04 15.74
N ALA A 392 -13.28 6.29 15.55
CA ALA A 392 -13.80 7.12 14.47
C ALA A 392 -14.52 8.36 15.03
N ALA A 393 -14.32 9.49 14.35
CA ALA A 393 -15.02 10.73 14.70
C ALA A 393 -16.51 10.70 14.34
N THR A 394 -16.91 9.85 13.40
CA THR A 394 -18.30 9.58 13.06
C THR A 394 -18.58 8.08 13.21
N ASP A 395 -18.80 7.34 12.15
CA ASP A 395 -19.30 5.97 12.14
C ASP A 395 -18.20 4.92 11.99
N GLY A 396 -18.51 3.68 12.41
CA GLY A 396 -17.66 2.54 12.18
C GLY A 396 -16.32 2.61 12.92
N GLY A 397 -16.35 2.68 14.24
CA GLY A 397 -15.12 2.76 15.04
C GLY A 397 -14.07 1.74 14.63
N GLY A 398 -14.46 0.47 14.52
CA GLY A 398 -13.62 -0.59 13.98
C GLY A 398 -13.64 -0.66 12.46
N ILE A 399 -14.83 -0.79 11.88
CA ILE A 399 -15.03 -1.03 10.45
C ILE A 399 -16.16 -0.14 9.93
N ALA A 400 -15.94 0.51 8.77
CA ALA A 400 -17.01 1.06 7.95
C ALA A 400 -17.04 0.31 6.62
N ASN A 401 -18.14 -0.39 6.33
CA ASN A 401 -18.23 -1.28 5.19
C ASN A 401 -19.29 -0.82 4.18
N ASN A 402 -18.84 -0.53 2.96
CA ASN A 402 -19.69 -0.30 1.79
C ASN A 402 -19.47 -1.38 0.71
N GLY A 403 -18.70 -2.44 0.98
CA GLY A 403 -18.38 -3.52 0.06
C GLY A 403 -18.78 -4.90 0.59
N ASP A 404 -18.21 -5.95 0.03
CA ASP A 404 -18.45 -7.33 0.46
C ASP A 404 -17.38 -7.74 1.49
N LEU A 405 -17.78 -7.84 2.76
CA LEU A 405 -16.89 -8.17 3.86
C LEU A 405 -17.19 -9.56 4.43
N VAL A 406 -16.17 -10.38 4.54
CA VAL A 406 -16.26 -11.67 5.25
C VAL A 406 -15.31 -11.65 6.45
N LEU A 407 -15.86 -11.95 7.63
CA LEU A 407 -15.13 -12.05 8.89
C LEU A 407 -15.14 -13.51 9.38
N ARG A 408 -13.99 -14.19 9.37
CA ARG A 408 -13.81 -15.57 9.84
C ARG A 408 -12.89 -15.56 11.06
N ASP A 409 -13.28 -16.24 12.13
CA ASP A 409 -12.49 -16.32 13.37
C ASP A 409 -11.93 -14.95 13.80
N THR A 410 -12.72 -13.90 13.54
CA THR A 410 -12.27 -12.51 13.68
C THR A 410 -12.94 -11.82 14.85
N LYS A 411 -12.14 -11.12 15.65
CA LYS A 411 -12.56 -10.33 16.79
C LYS A 411 -12.62 -8.85 16.43
N VAL A 412 -13.77 -8.21 16.63
CA VAL A 412 -13.96 -6.74 16.55
C VAL A 412 -14.31 -6.25 17.95
N ALA A 413 -13.39 -5.58 18.63
CA ALA A 413 -13.54 -5.32 20.05
C ALA A 413 -13.02 -3.97 20.52
N GLY A 414 -13.71 -3.34 21.46
CA GLY A 414 -13.22 -2.12 22.11
C GLY A 414 -13.13 -0.90 21.19
N ASN A 415 -13.71 -0.96 19.99
CA ASN A 415 -13.71 0.15 19.06
C ASN A 415 -14.75 1.19 19.44
N THR A 416 -14.51 2.45 19.07
CA THR A 416 -15.36 3.58 19.46
C THR A 416 -15.73 4.42 18.23
N ALA A 417 -17.02 4.71 18.08
CA ALA A 417 -17.55 5.67 17.12
C ALA A 417 -18.26 6.82 17.88
N ASN A 418 -18.05 8.05 17.42
CA ASN A 418 -18.76 9.20 18.00
C ASN A 418 -20.20 9.35 17.48
N ASP A 419 -20.60 8.52 16.49
CA ASP A 419 -21.97 8.45 15.99
C ASP A 419 -22.45 6.99 16.05
N GLN A 420 -22.46 6.23 14.98
CA GLN A 420 -23.06 4.91 14.85
C GLN A 420 -22.04 3.82 14.57
N GLY A 421 -22.38 2.55 14.91
CA GLY A 421 -21.53 1.41 14.56
C GLY A 421 -20.19 1.39 15.28
N GLY A 422 -20.18 1.37 16.62
CA GLY A 422 -18.93 1.36 17.38
C GLY A 422 -17.94 0.28 16.93
N GLY A 423 -18.45 -0.95 16.71
CA GLY A 423 -17.68 -2.02 16.07
C GLY A 423 -17.72 -1.92 14.56
N ILE A 424 -18.91 -1.95 13.98
CA ILE A 424 -19.14 -2.03 12.53
C ILE A 424 -20.30 -1.13 12.13
N TYR A 425 -20.08 -0.27 11.16
CA TYR A 425 -21.09 0.42 10.38
C TYR A 425 -21.19 -0.23 9.00
N ASN A 426 -22.38 -0.69 8.61
CA ASN A 426 -22.58 -1.46 7.39
C ASN A 426 -23.63 -0.84 6.47
N THR A 427 -23.30 -0.67 5.20
CA THR A 427 -24.25 -0.28 4.14
C THR A 427 -24.34 -1.31 3.00
N SER A 428 -23.55 -2.40 3.07
CA SER A 428 -23.51 -3.43 2.03
C SER A 428 -23.60 -4.83 2.66
N ILE A 429 -22.67 -5.74 2.42
CA ILE A 429 -22.76 -7.11 2.90
C ILE A 429 -21.66 -7.38 3.92
N VAL A 430 -22.06 -7.90 5.08
CA VAL A 430 -21.14 -8.48 6.07
C VAL A 430 -21.57 -9.90 6.40
N THR A 431 -20.66 -10.86 6.23
CA THR A 431 -20.88 -12.26 6.56
C THR A 431 -19.90 -12.71 7.64
N PHE A 432 -20.39 -13.26 8.71
CA PHE A 432 -19.57 -13.78 9.81
C PHE A 432 -19.50 -15.31 9.80
N PHE A 433 -18.32 -15.83 10.21
CA PHE A 433 -18.10 -17.22 10.58
C PHE A 433 -17.24 -17.25 11.84
N ASP A 434 -17.78 -17.68 12.98
CA ASP A 434 -17.12 -17.66 14.31
C ASP A 434 -16.57 -16.28 14.70
N GLY A 435 -17.31 -15.22 14.39
CA GLY A 435 -16.93 -13.84 14.68
C GLY A 435 -17.25 -13.41 16.10
N LYS A 436 -16.52 -12.42 16.63
CA LYS A 436 -16.79 -11.82 17.94
C LYS A 436 -16.84 -10.31 17.84
N VAL A 437 -18.03 -9.73 18.04
CA VAL A 437 -18.23 -8.27 18.08
C VAL A 437 -18.57 -7.88 19.51
N ILE A 438 -17.57 -7.43 20.27
CA ILE A 438 -17.72 -7.29 21.71
C ILE A 438 -17.13 -5.99 22.27
N LYS A 439 -17.80 -5.42 23.27
CA LYS A 439 -17.28 -4.25 24.01
C LYS A 439 -17.00 -3.03 23.15
N ASN A 440 -17.65 -2.89 22.00
CA ASN A 440 -17.56 -1.69 21.19
C ASN A 440 -18.55 -0.65 21.69
N THR A 441 -18.27 0.61 21.40
CA THR A 441 -19.10 1.73 21.89
C THR A 441 -19.40 2.69 20.75
N ALA A 442 -20.66 3.03 20.58
CA ALA A 442 -21.12 4.13 19.76
C ALA A 442 -21.77 5.19 20.65
N ALA A 443 -21.64 6.46 20.28
CA ALA A 443 -22.27 7.52 21.08
C ALA A 443 -23.78 7.61 20.83
N VAL A 444 -24.24 7.24 19.64
CA VAL A 444 -25.65 7.33 19.25
C VAL A 444 -26.31 5.94 19.26
N ASP A 445 -25.89 5.02 18.37
CA ASP A 445 -26.58 3.73 18.24
C ASP A 445 -25.69 2.64 17.61
N GLY A 446 -26.11 1.35 17.73
CA GLY A 446 -25.40 0.22 17.17
C GLY A 446 -23.97 0.08 17.70
N GLY A 447 -23.81 0.05 19.02
CA GLY A 447 -22.47 -0.08 19.62
C GLY A 447 -21.66 -1.24 19.08
N GLY A 448 -22.32 -2.39 18.81
CA GLY A 448 -21.68 -3.50 18.11
C GLY A 448 -21.73 -3.34 16.60
N ILE A 449 -22.95 -3.39 16.05
CA ILE A 449 -23.21 -3.33 14.61
C ILE A 449 -24.35 -2.37 14.34
N PHE A 450 -24.14 -1.39 13.49
CA PHE A 450 -25.19 -0.56 12.91
C PHE A 450 -25.33 -0.92 11.42
N ASN A 451 -26.49 -1.47 11.04
CA ASN A 451 -26.77 -1.83 9.65
C ASN A 451 -27.66 -0.78 9.00
N ASN A 452 -27.12 0.01 8.12
CA ASN A 452 -27.81 1.07 7.40
C ASN A 452 -28.24 0.59 6.00
N GLY A 453 -29.26 -0.28 5.96
CA GLY A 453 -29.85 -0.77 4.72
C GLY A 453 -29.04 -1.87 4.00
N GLY A 454 -27.93 -2.33 4.55
CA GLY A 454 -27.16 -3.46 4.03
C GLY A 454 -27.69 -4.82 4.52
N ALA A 455 -26.93 -5.88 4.31
CA ALA A 455 -27.19 -7.23 4.81
C ALA A 455 -26.13 -7.66 5.82
N VAL A 456 -26.54 -8.24 6.94
CA VAL A 456 -25.66 -8.80 7.95
C VAL A 456 -26.05 -10.25 8.21
N GLU A 457 -25.15 -11.17 7.88
CA GLU A 457 -25.30 -12.61 8.14
C GLU A 457 -24.45 -13.01 9.35
N LEU A 458 -25.05 -13.11 10.51
CA LEU A 458 -24.34 -13.42 11.76
C LEU A 458 -23.84 -14.86 11.82
N ASN A 459 -24.53 -15.81 11.13
CA ASN A 459 -24.21 -17.24 11.18
C ASN A 459 -23.94 -17.75 12.63
N THR A 460 -24.86 -17.49 13.52
CA THR A 460 -24.76 -17.85 14.96
C THR A 460 -24.47 -19.32 15.18
N ALA A 461 -24.90 -20.18 14.25
CA ALA A 461 -24.62 -21.62 14.28
C ALA A 461 -23.13 -21.96 14.17
N THR A 462 -22.31 -21.04 13.62
CA THR A 462 -20.85 -21.22 13.56
C THR A 462 -20.12 -20.71 14.80
N GLY A 463 -20.83 -20.11 15.76
CA GLY A 463 -20.23 -19.59 16.99
C GLY A 463 -20.10 -18.06 17.05
N THR A 464 -20.66 -17.33 16.08
CA THR A 464 -20.63 -15.85 16.10
C THR A 464 -21.33 -15.28 17.33
N VAL A 465 -20.68 -14.36 18.01
CA VAL A 465 -21.13 -13.69 19.21
C VAL A 465 -21.11 -12.18 19.06
N VAL A 466 -22.26 -11.54 19.32
CA VAL A 466 -22.35 -10.07 19.44
C VAL A 466 -22.81 -9.76 20.86
N ALA A 467 -21.97 -9.15 21.68
CA ALA A 467 -22.32 -8.96 23.11
C ALA A 467 -21.54 -7.81 23.76
N LYS A 468 -22.14 -7.25 24.82
CA LYS A 468 -21.50 -6.23 25.67
C LYS A 468 -21.14 -4.95 24.96
N ASN A 469 -21.80 -4.65 23.86
CA ASN A 469 -21.60 -3.39 23.14
C ASN A 469 -22.54 -2.31 23.72
N ARG A 470 -22.25 -1.07 23.53
CA ARG A 470 -23.00 0.08 24.06
C ARG A 470 -23.26 1.11 22.97
N PRO A 471 -24.48 1.69 22.90
CA PRO A 471 -25.64 1.54 23.84
C PRO A 471 -26.33 0.18 23.72
N ASN A 472 -26.26 -0.49 22.58
CA ASN A 472 -26.89 -1.79 22.30
C ASN A 472 -25.93 -2.67 21.45
N ASN A 473 -26.32 -3.93 21.26
CA ASN A 473 -25.48 -4.83 20.44
C ASN A 473 -25.64 -4.58 18.95
N CYS A 474 -26.84 -4.32 18.46
CA CYS A 474 -27.09 -4.12 17.03
C CYS A 474 -28.25 -3.17 16.77
N VAL A 475 -28.30 -2.64 15.56
CA VAL A 475 -29.43 -1.97 14.92
C VAL A 475 -29.65 -2.60 13.55
N ASP A 476 -30.90 -2.94 13.22
CA ASP A 476 -31.34 -3.52 11.95
C ASP A 476 -30.56 -4.78 11.52
N VAL A 477 -30.27 -5.66 12.50
CA VAL A 477 -29.56 -6.93 12.25
C VAL A 477 -30.43 -8.09 12.72
N THR A 478 -30.90 -8.93 11.80
CA THR A 478 -31.69 -10.10 12.09
C THR A 478 -30.93 -11.12 12.95
N GLY A 479 -31.57 -11.56 14.05
CA GLY A 479 -30.95 -12.56 14.94
C GLY A 479 -29.84 -12.04 15.85
N CYS A 480 -29.66 -10.73 15.92
CA CYS A 480 -28.78 -10.14 16.92
C CYS A 480 -29.37 -10.22 18.31
N PRO A 481 -28.61 -10.64 19.34
CA PRO A 481 -29.09 -10.61 20.72
C PRO A 481 -29.17 -9.16 21.23
N ASP A 482 -30.16 -8.92 22.09
CA ASP A 482 -30.38 -7.64 22.78
C ASP A 482 -29.22 -7.27 23.74
#